data_da1aa43dfeccd0b8c6e3ca26a8861fcb
#
_entry.id   da1aa43dfeccd0b8c6e3ca26a8861fcb
#
_cell.length_a   1.000
_cell.length_b   1.000
_cell.length_c   1.000
_cell.angle_alpha   90.00
_cell.angle_beta   90.00
_cell.angle_gamma   90.00
#
_symmetry.space_group_name_H-M   'P 1'
#
loop_
_entity.id
_entity.type
_entity.pdbx_description
1 polymer ?
#
loop_
_entity_poly.entity_id
_entity_poly.type
_entity_poly.pdbx_seq_one_letter_code
_entity_poly.pdbx_strand_id
1 'polypeptide(L)'
;MGHGSAILLGFSFPVFTRVHLQHHIHVNHPKNDPDHIVSTFGPIWLIAPRFFYHEVFFFQRKLWRKYELLQWGIERSIFVTIILAGIKFDFMNLIYNLWFGPALMVGVTLGIFFDYLPHRPFRSRNKWINSRVYPSKFMNLLIMGQNYHLIHHLWPSIPWFEYKVAYEKTKPLLDLKGSPQRVGIFESKQDIFNFIYDLFIGIRSHSKRRGKIRKIINLYPSYKIKKFLLKIVNQTFIGGS
;
A
#
# COMPACT_ATOMS: atom_id res chain seq x y z
N MET A 1 14.43 18.09 4.46
CA MET A 1 13.19 17.69 5.17
C MET A 1 12.88 16.20 5.05
N GLY A 2 12.93 15.56 3.87
CA GLY A 2 12.55 14.15 3.70
C GLY A 2 13.26 13.13 4.61
N HIS A 3 14.57 13.25 4.84
CA HIS A 3 15.31 12.37 5.76
C HIS A 3 14.81 12.47 7.20
N GLY A 4 14.58 13.67 7.73
CA GLY A 4 14.06 13.85 9.09
C GLY A 4 12.68 13.21 9.27
N SER A 5 11.77 13.46 8.34
CA SER A 5 10.43 12.84 8.38
C SER A 5 10.49 11.32 8.26
N ALA A 6 11.39 10.78 7.43
CA ALA A 6 11.57 9.35 7.26
C ALA A 6 12.09 8.68 8.56
N ILE A 7 13.08 9.29 9.23
CA ILE A 7 13.60 8.80 10.51
C ILE A 7 12.49 8.79 11.56
N LEU A 8 11.69 9.86 11.66
CA LEU A 8 10.57 9.94 12.60
C LEU A 8 9.53 8.85 12.37
N LEU A 9 9.31 8.47 11.11
CA LEU A 9 8.36 7.40 10.74
C LEU A 9 9.00 6.00 10.73
N GLY A 10 10.28 5.88 11.04
CA GLY A 10 10.99 4.60 11.15
C GLY A 10 11.41 3.97 9.82
N PHE A 11 11.30 4.67 8.68
CA PHE A 11 11.78 4.17 7.39
C PHE A 11 12.96 5.00 6.83
N SER A 12 13.51 4.59 5.72
CA SER A 12 14.65 5.26 5.08
C SER A 12 14.19 6.06 3.86
N PHE A 13 14.61 7.33 3.78
CA PHE A 13 14.23 8.22 2.70
C PHE A 13 14.71 7.75 1.31
N PRO A 14 15.98 7.33 1.11
CA PRO A 14 16.42 6.77 -0.17
C PRO A 14 15.67 5.49 -0.56
N VAL A 15 15.34 4.62 0.40
CA VAL A 15 14.51 3.44 0.14
C VAL A 15 13.13 3.86 -0.35
N PHE A 16 12.45 4.74 0.39
CA PHE A 16 11.13 5.23 0.01
C PHE A 16 11.13 5.82 -1.41
N THR A 17 12.07 6.70 -1.71
CA THR A 17 12.14 7.38 -3.02
C THR A 17 12.29 6.39 -4.17
N ARG A 18 13.18 5.41 -4.03
CA ARG A 18 13.43 4.42 -5.07
C ARG A 18 12.29 3.43 -5.25
N VAL A 19 11.74 2.98 -4.15
CA VAL A 19 10.63 2.01 -4.12
C VAL A 19 9.35 2.65 -4.67
N HIS A 20 9.06 3.90 -4.29
CA HIS A 20 7.91 4.65 -4.80
C HIS A 20 7.98 4.90 -6.32
N LEU A 21 9.18 5.18 -6.85
CA LEU A 21 9.38 5.23 -8.31
C LEU A 21 9.09 3.88 -8.99
N GLN A 22 9.47 2.76 -8.37
CA GLN A 22 9.14 1.42 -8.89
C GLN A 22 7.63 1.17 -8.86
N HIS A 23 6.94 1.62 -7.80
CA HIS A 23 5.49 1.58 -7.73
C HIS A 23 4.85 2.32 -8.91
N HIS A 24 5.22 3.57 -9.18
CA HIS A 24 4.68 4.33 -10.33
C HIS A 24 4.90 3.64 -11.68
N ILE A 25 6.06 3.00 -11.88
CA ILE A 25 6.37 2.28 -13.13
C ILE A 25 5.56 0.99 -13.25
N HIS A 26 5.27 0.33 -12.13
CA HIS A 26 4.74 -1.03 -12.11
C HIS A 26 3.39 -1.17 -11.39
N VAL A 27 2.61 -0.10 -11.27
CA VAL A 27 1.35 -0.05 -10.51
C VAL A 27 0.52 -1.33 -10.66
N ASN A 28 0.14 -1.91 -9.53
CA ASN A 28 -0.63 -3.15 -9.42
C ASN A 28 0.05 -4.39 -10.06
N HIS A 29 1.35 -4.34 -10.36
CA HIS A 29 2.04 -5.52 -10.89
C HIS A 29 2.45 -6.45 -9.74
N PRO A 30 1.99 -7.70 -9.70
CA PRO A 30 2.13 -8.58 -8.54
C PRO A 30 3.55 -8.86 -8.04
N LYS A 31 4.57 -8.69 -8.90
CA LYS A 31 5.96 -9.00 -8.56
C LYS A 31 6.88 -7.78 -8.56
N ASN A 32 6.51 -6.74 -9.30
CA ASN A 32 7.38 -5.61 -9.56
C ASN A 32 6.91 -4.34 -8.86
N ASP A 33 5.65 -4.32 -8.38
CA ASP A 33 5.11 -3.27 -7.56
C ASP A 33 5.28 -3.64 -6.07
N PRO A 34 6.15 -2.93 -5.33
CA PRO A 34 6.36 -3.21 -3.92
C PRO A 34 5.11 -2.96 -3.08
N ASP A 35 4.32 -1.93 -3.40
CA ASP A 35 3.13 -1.54 -2.67
C ASP A 35 2.00 -2.55 -2.86
N HIS A 36 1.96 -3.21 -4.02
CA HIS A 36 1.03 -4.32 -4.24
C HIS A 36 1.21 -5.44 -3.21
N ILE A 37 2.44 -5.78 -2.84
CA ILE A 37 2.72 -6.79 -1.81
C ILE A 37 2.36 -6.26 -0.44
N VAL A 38 2.74 -5.03 -0.11
CA VAL A 38 2.41 -4.37 1.16
C VAL A 38 0.89 -4.38 1.38
N SER A 39 0.11 -4.04 0.37
CA SER A 39 -1.35 -3.94 0.48
C SER A 39 -2.11 -5.26 0.37
N THR A 40 -1.52 -6.32 -0.23
CA THR A 40 -2.25 -7.55 -0.55
C THR A 40 -1.74 -8.82 0.15
N PHE A 41 -0.82 -8.70 1.08
CA PHE A 41 -0.19 -9.86 1.73
C PHE A 41 -0.54 -9.97 3.23
N GLY A 42 -1.79 -9.83 3.58
CA GLY A 42 -2.29 -10.01 4.94
C GLY A 42 -3.33 -8.95 5.36
N PRO A 43 -3.82 -9.02 6.60
CA PRO A 43 -4.83 -8.10 7.11
C PRO A 43 -4.42 -6.63 7.01
N ILE A 44 -5.37 -5.74 6.69
CA ILE A 44 -5.08 -4.31 6.51
C ILE A 44 -4.47 -3.66 7.76
N TRP A 45 -4.92 -4.03 8.96
CA TRP A 45 -4.42 -3.46 10.22
C TRP A 45 -2.94 -3.79 10.48
N LEU A 46 -2.39 -4.81 9.80
CA LEU A 46 -0.96 -5.12 9.81
C LEU A 46 -0.19 -4.47 8.64
N ILE A 47 -0.75 -3.46 7.96
CA ILE A 47 -0.11 -2.85 6.80
C ILE A 47 1.20 -2.12 7.17
N ALA A 48 1.24 -1.44 8.32
CA ALA A 48 2.42 -0.68 8.74
C ALA A 48 3.70 -1.54 8.87
N PRO A 49 3.72 -2.67 9.59
CA PRO A 49 4.93 -3.50 9.64
C PRO A 49 5.29 -4.10 8.28
N ARG A 50 4.36 -4.23 7.34
CA ARG A 50 4.67 -4.71 5.98
C ARG A 50 5.49 -3.74 5.15
N PHE A 51 5.55 -2.46 5.51
CA PHE A 51 6.45 -1.50 4.84
C PHE A 51 7.94 -1.86 4.98
N PHE A 52 8.34 -2.71 5.93
CA PHE A 52 9.69 -3.28 5.94
C PHE A 52 10.03 -4.06 4.67
N TYR A 53 9.02 -4.55 3.94
CA TYR A 53 9.22 -5.17 2.63
C TYR A 53 9.85 -4.21 1.61
N HIS A 54 9.65 -2.91 1.75
CA HIS A 54 10.30 -1.90 0.89
C HIS A 54 11.82 -1.97 0.99
N GLU A 55 12.41 -2.18 2.16
CA GLU A 55 13.86 -2.38 2.30
C GLU A 55 14.30 -3.70 1.65
N VAL A 56 13.57 -4.77 1.90
CA VAL A 56 13.83 -6.07 1.26
C VAL A 56 13.80 -5.93 -0.27
N PHE A 57 12.78 -5.27 -0.81
CA PHE A 57 12.64 -5.04 -2.25
C PHE A 57 13.78 -4.17 -2.80
N PHE A 58 14.12 -3.09 -2.09
CA PHE A 58 15.21 -2.18 -2.47
C PHE A 58 16.54 -2.92 -2.61
N PHE A 59 16.88 -3.78 -1.64
CA PHE A 59 18.10 -4.58 -1.67
C PHE A 59 18.04 -5.72 -2.69
N GLN A 60 16.95 -6.46 -2.77
CA GLN A 60 16.77 -7.54 -3.75
C GLN A 60 16.85 -7.06 -5.20
N ARG A 61 16.32 -5.88 -5.48
CA ARG A 61 16.31 -5.29 -6.82
C ARG A 61 17.52 -4.41 -7.10
N LYS A 62 18.45 -4.25 -6.15
CA LYS A 62 19.67 -3.43 -6.28
C LYS A 62 19.35 -2.01 -6.74
N LEU A 63 18.34 -1.36 -6.13
CA LEU A 63 17.87 -0.04 -6.56
C LEU A 63 18.74 1.13 -6.11
N TRP A 64 19.76 0.87 -5.30
CA TRP A 64 20.60 1.88 -4.67
C TRP A 64 21.70 2.44 -5.59
N ARG A 65 22.07 3.68 -5.31
CA ARG A 65 23.35 4.27 -5.66
C ARG A 65 24.29 4.24 -4.45
N LYS A 66 25.62 4.31 -4.66
CA LYS A 66 26.60 4.24 -3.54
C LYS A 66 26.30 5.22 -2.41
N TYR A 67 25.97 6.47 -2.74
CA TYR A 67 25.67 7.48 -1.73
C TYR A 67 24.34 7.21 -0.99
N GLU A 68 23.37 6.58 -1.63
CA GLU A 68 22.09 6.21 -1.01
C GLU A 68 22.25 5.07 0.01
N LEU A 69 23.19 4.16 -0.22
CA LEU A 69 23.58 3.15 0.79
C LEU A 69 24.21 3.81 2.01
N LEU A 70 25.06 4.82 1.80
CA LEU A 70 25.63 5.57 2.92
C LEU A 70 24.54 6.29 3.72
N GLN A 71 23.61 6.96 3.04
CA GLN A 71 22.47 7.62 3.68
C GLN A 71 21.60 6.64 4.47
N TRP A 72 21.26 5.50 3.85
CA TRP A 72 20.55 4.41 4.52
C TRP A 72 21.29 3.92 5.77
N GLY A 73 22.60 3.70 5.66
CA GLY A 73 23.45 3.28 6.78
C GLY A 73 23.45 4.28 7.93
N ILE A 74 23.55 5.59 7.63
CA ILE A 74 23.48 6.65 8.63
C ILE A 74 22.11 6.67 9.32
N GLU A 75 21.01 6.63 8.56
CA GLU A 75 19.64 6.62 9.11
C GLU A 75 19.41 5.42 10.01
N ARG A 76 19.86 4.22 9.61
CA ARG A 76 19.74 3.00 10.44
C ARG A 76 20.64 3.03 11.66
N SER A 77 21.83 3.61 11.55
CA SER A 77 22.73 3.80 12.70
C SER A 77 22.13 4.74 13.76
N ILE A 78 21.50 5.85 13.33
CA ILE A 78 20.79 6.76 14.23
C ILE A 78 19.67 6.00 14.97
N PHE A 79 18.86 5.23 14.23
CA PHE A 79 17.77 4.45 14.78
C PHE A 79 18.27 3.45 15.86
N VAL A 80 19.29 2.66 15.51
CA VAL A 80 19.90 1.67 16.41
C VAL A 80 20.49 2.38 17.65
N THR A 81 21.19 3.49 17.46
CA THR A 81 21.79 4.25 18.57
C THR A 81 20.73 4.74 19.56
N ILE A 82 19.60 5.26 19.08
CA ILE A 82 18.50 5.69 19.94
C ILE A 82 17.92 4.51 20.75
N ILE A 83 17.72 3.36 20.12
CA ILE A 83 17.22 2.15 20.80
C ILE A 83 18.21 1.66 21.86
N LEU A 84 19.51 1.57 21.51
CA LEU A 84 20.55 1.15 22.46
C LEU A 84 20.67 2.12 23.63
N ALA A 85 20.58 3.43 23.39
CA ALA A 85 20.54 4.44 24.43
C ALA A 85 19.30 4.29 25.32
N GLY A 86 18.13 4.04 24.72
CA GLY A 86 16.89 3.78 25.45
C GLY A 86 16.98 2.59 26.40
N ILE A 87 17.62 1.50 25.95
CA ILE A 87 17.88 0.32 26.78
C ILE A 87 18.88 0.65 27.90
N LYS A 88 20.01 1.28 27.54
CA LYS A 88 21.09 1.59 28.50
C LYS A 88 20.66 2.55 29.59
N PHE A 89 19.86 3.55 29.26
CA PHE A 89 19.47 4.62 30.17
C PHE A 89 18.01 4.50 30.66
N ASP A 90 17.38 3.34 30.43
CA ASP A 90 16.02 3.00 30.91
C ASP A 90 14.90 3.97 30.48
N PHE A 91 14.97 4.49 29.27
CA PHE A 91 13.89 5.32 28.70
C PHE A 91 13.13 4.68 27.51
N MET A 92 13.13 3.35 27.40
CA MET A 92 12.39 2.65 26.33
C MET A 92 10.89 2.95 26.33
N ASN A 93 10.29 3.17 27.52
CA ASN A 93 8.88 3.54 27.60
C ASN A 93 8.60 4.90 26.94
N LEU A 94 9.52 5.84 27.05
CA LEU A 94 9.43 7.14 26.38
C LEU A 94 9.53 6.98 24.85
N ILE A 95 10.49 6.18 24.36
CA ILE A 95 10.65 5.87 22.93
C ILE A 95 9.38 5.23 22.39
N TYR A 96 8.80 4.26 23.09
CA TYR A 96 7.58 3.60 22.69
C TYR A 96 6.40 4.58 22.58
N ASN A 97 6.16 5.37 23.62
CA ASN A 97 4.98 6.24 23.69
C ASN A 97 5.08 7.48 22.80
N LEU A 98 6.27 8.08 22.66
CA LEU A 98 6.44 9.34 21.91
C LEU A 98 6.93 9.15 20.48
N TRP A 99 7.45 7.98 20.14
CA TRP A 99 7.98 7.73 18.80
C TRP A 99 7.36 6.49 18.16
N PHE A 100 7.61 5.32 18.69
CA PHE A 100 7.24 4.05 18.04
C PHE A 100 5.72 3.87 17.89
N GLY A 101 4.97 4.13 18.96
CA GLY A 101 3.50 4.06 18.94
C GLY A 101 2.88 5.04 17.94
N PRO A 102 3.17 6.34 18.00
CA PRO A 102 2.71 7.31 17.01
C PRO A 102 3.15 6.97 15.58
N ALA A 103 4.41 6.57 15.35
CA ALA A 103 4.90 6.17 14.04
C ALA A 103 4.13 4.96 13.48
N LEU A 104 3.81 3.97 14.31
CA LEU A 104 2.99 2.83 13.91
C LEU A 104 1.57 3.26 13.50
N MET A 105 0.92 4.14 14.28
CA MET A 105 -0.41 4.66 13.95
C MET A 105 -0.40 5.44 12.63
N VAL A 106 0.60 6.30 12.43
CA VAL A 106 0.79 7.03 11.18
C VAL A 106 1.05 6.05 10.04
N GLY A 107 1.89 5.03 10.23
CA GLY A 107 2.17 4.00 9.25
C GLY A 107 0.92 3.22 8.82
N VAL A 108 0.02 2.89 9.74
CA VAL A 108 -1.29 2.29 9.41
C VAL A 108 -2.14 3.26 8.59
N THR A 109 -2.22 4.53 9.00
CA THR A 109 -2.97 5.57 8.29
C THR A 109 -2.45 5.77 6.86
N LEU A 110 -1.14 5.92 6.71
CA LEU A 110 -0.51 6.04 5.39
C LEU A 110 -0.79 4.79 4.54
N GLY A 111 -0.59 3.60 5.08
CA GLY A 111 -0.85 2.36 4.36
C GLY A 111 -2.30 2.23 3.89
N ILE A 112 -3.26 2.65 4.69
CA ILE A 112 -4.68 2.60 4.31
C ILE A 112 -5.01 3.64 3.25
N PHE A 113 -4.67 4.90 3.47
CA PHE A 113 -5.15 6.01 2.64
C PHE A 113 -4.27 6.34 1.45
N PHE A 114 -2.98 6.01 1.50
CA PHE A 114 -2.04 6.31 0.43
C PHE A 114 -1.77 5.10 -0.48
N ASP A 115 -1.94 3.88 0.06
CA ASP A 115 -1.61 2.66 -0.67
C ASP A 115 -2.84 1.77 -0.89
N TYR A 116 -3.50 1.29 0.18
CA TYR A 116 -4.59 0.33 0.05
C TYR A 116 -5.84 0.88 -0.64
N LEU A 117 -6.45 1.95 -0.12
CA LEU A 117 -7.72 2.48 -0.65
C LEU A 117 -7.60 2.99 -2.09
N PRO A 118 -6.54 3.74 -2.46
CA PRO A 118 -6.41 4.25 -3.81
C PRO A 118 -6.26 3.16 -4.87
N HIS A 119 -5.60 2.05 -4.55
CA HIS A 119 -5.28 1.00 -5.52
C HIS A 119 -6.25 -0.18 -5.51
N ARG A 120 -7.08 -0.30 -4.47
CA ARG A 120 -8.07 -1.37 -4.40
C ARG A 120 -9.02 -1.35 -5.64
N PRO A 121 -9.31 -2.47 -6.29
CA PRO A 121 -9.04 -3.86 -5.94
C PRO A 121 -7.71 -4.45 -6.49
N PHE A 122 -6.71 -3.65 -6.84
CA PHE A 122 -5.36 -4.04 -7.29
C PHE A 122 -5.34 -4.88 -8.59
N ARG A 123 -6.24 -4.58 -9.54
CA ARG A 123 -6.43 -5.43 -10.72
C ARG A 123 -5.90 -4.80 -12.00
N SER A 124 -6.14 -3.52 -12.19
CA SER A 124 -5.80 -2.87 -13.44
C SER A 124 -4.40 -2.27 -13.42
N ARG A 125 -3.70 -2.39 -14.53
CA ARG A 125 -2.42 -1.75 -14.82
C ARG A 125 -2.57 -0.58 -15.79
N ASN A 126 -3.78 -0.36 -16.32
CA ASN A 126 -4.07 0.78 -17.18
C ASN A 126 -4.02 2.07 -16.37
N LYS A 127 -3.21 3.03 -16.79
CA LYS A 127 -2.94 4.29 -16.09
C LYS A 127 -4.19 5.10 -15.73
N TRP A 128 -5.29 4.93 -16.46
CA TRP A 128 -6.54 5.65 -16.22
C TRP A 128 -7.44 5.01 -15.16
N ILE A 129 -7.18 3.74 -14.82
CA ILE A 129 -8.01 2.95 -13.91
C ILE A 129 -7.20 2.09 -12.93
N ASN A 130 -5.88 2.34 -12.79
CA ASN A 130 -5.01 1.60 -11.89
C ASN A 130 -5.05 2.12 -10.44
N SER A 131 -5.58 3.31 -10.27
CA SER A 131 -5.91 3.88 -8.95
C SER A 131 -7.21 4.70 -9.07
N ARG A 132 -7.60 5.44 -8.05
CA ARG A 132 -8.88 6.14 -8.02
C ARG A 132 -8.80 7.55 -7.47
N VAL A 133 -9.87 8.31 -7.67
CA VAL A 133 -10.19 9.51 -6.90
C VAL A 133 -11.48 9.28 -6.11
N TYR A 134 -11.60 9.94 -4.95
CA TYR A 134 -12.85 10.00 -4.17
C TYR A 134 -13.00 11.41 -3.60
N PRO A 135 -13.58 12.36 -4.38
CA PRO A 135 -13.61 13.76 -4.05
C PRO A 135 -14.28 14.03 -2.70
N SER A 136 -13.56 14.71 -1.81
CA SER A 136 -14.05 15.14 -0.51
C SER A 136 -13.21 16.32 -0.03
N LYS A 137 -13.85 17.41 0.37
CA LYS A 137 -13.15 18.58 0.91
C LYS A 137 -12.43 18.27 2.23
N PHE A 138 -13.09 17.53 3.11
CA PHE A 138 -12.54 17.13 4.41
C PHE A 138 -11.34 16.18 4.24
N MET A 139 -11.50 15.12 3.45
CA MET A 139 -10.42 14.17 3.20
C MET A 139 -9.22 14.81 2.51
N ASN A 140 -9.45 15.78 1.62
CA ASN A 140 -8.36 16.46 0.92
C ASN A 140 -7.35 17.12 1.88
N LEU A 141 -7.82 17.72 2.96
CA LEU A 141 -6.95 18.28 3.98
C LEU A 141 -6.34 17.19 4.88
N LEU A 142 -7.16 16.25 5.35
CA LEU A 142 -6.78 15.25 6.34
C LEU A 142 -5.67 14.29 5.82
N ILE A 143 -5.73 13.93 4.55
CA ILE A 143 -4.78 12.99 3.92
C ILE A 143 -3.95 13.64 2.80
N MET A 144 -3.73 14.95 2.88
CA MET A 144 -2.85 15.69 1.97
C MET A 144 -3.11 15.36 0.49
N GLY A 145 -4.38 15.45 0.07
CA GLY A 145 -4.78 15.28 -1.33
C GLY A 145 -4.80 13.84 -1.85
N GLN A 146 -4.49 12.82 -1.03
CA GLN A 146 -4.43 11.43 -1.49
C GLN A 146 -5.78 10.82 -1.86
N ASN A 147 -6.88 11.49 -1.54
CA ASN A 147 -8.19 11.20 -2.12
C ASN A 147 -8.26 11.49 -3.64
N TYR A 148 -7.25 12.14 -4.21
CA TYR A 148 -7.04 12.35 -5.65
C TYR A 148 -5.86 11.53 -6.19
N HIS A 149 -5.59 10.37 -5.66
CA HIS A 149 -4.40 9.57 -5.93
C HIS A 149 -4.20 9.22 -7.42
N LEU A 150 -5.28 9.05 -8.18
CA LEU A 150 -5.18 8.88 -9.63
C LEU A 150 -4.56 10.10 -10.32
N ILE A 151 -4.82 11.32 -9.82
CA ILE A 151 -4.19 12.54 -10.34
C ILE A 151 -2.68 12.50 -10.10
N HIS A 152 -2.26 12.05 -8.90
CA HIS A 152 -0.87 11.83 -8.58
C HIS A 152 -0.19 10.83 -9.54
N HIS A 153 -0.85 9.71 -9.83
CA HIS A 153 -0.31 8.72 -10.78
C HIS A 153 -0.25 9.21 -12.24
N LEU A 154 -1.21 10.00 -12.67
CA LEU A 154 -1.23 10.53 -14.03
C LEU A 154 -0.22 11.68 -14.22
N TRP A 155 -0.07 12.51 -13.21
CA TRP A 155 0.77 13.72 -13.24
C TRP A 155 1.54 13.89 -11.91
N PRO A 156 2.57 13.08 -11.66
CA PRO A 156 3.28 13.05 -10.37
C PRO A 156 4.06 14.33 -10.05
N SER A 157 4.24 15.22 -11.02
CA SER A 157 4.88 16.54 -10.82
C SER A 157 3.93 17.59 -10.23
N ILE A 158 2.62 17.36 -10.24
CA ILE A 158 1.65 18.28 -9.63
C ILE A 158 1.78 18.15 -8.10
N PRO A 159 1.91 19.26 -7.35
CA PRO A 159 1.94 19.18 -5.90
C PRO A 159 0.56 18.84 -5.32
N TRP A 160 0.52 18.15 -4.19
CA TRP A 160 -0.70 17.60 -3.60
C TRP A 160 -1.82 18.64 -3.35
N PHE A 161 -1.46 19.87 -3.03
CA PHE A 161 -2.42 20.95 -2.78
C PHE A 161 -3.10 21.44 -4.07
N GLU A 162 -2.60 21.09 -5.24
CA GLU A 162 -3.20 21.37 -6.56
C GLU A 162 -4.00 20.19 -7.13
N TYR A 163 -3.98 19.02 -6.51
CA TYR A 163 -4.68 17.82 -7.03
C TYR A 163 -6.17 18.03 -7.25
N LYS A 164 -6.83 18.77 -6.36
CA LYS A 164 -8.25 19.09 -6.53
C LYS A 164 -8.51 19.92 -7.78
N VAL A 165 -7.73 20.95 -8.02
CA VAL A 165 -7.84 21.82 -9.20
C VAL A 165 -7.56 21.03 -10.47
N ALA A 166 -6.51 20.21 -10.46
CA ALA A 166 -6.18 19.34 -11.58
C ALA A 166 -7.31 18.33 -11.87
N TYR A 167 -7.91 17.73 -10.83
CA TYR A 167 -9.07 16.85 -10.97
C TYR A 167 -10.25 17.57 -11.62
N GLU A 168 -10.62 18.77 -11.14
CA GLU A 168 -11.76 19.53 -11.67
C GLU A 168 -11.57 19.86 -13.17
N LYS A 169 -10.36 20.24 -13.57
CA LYS A 169 -10.00 20.51 -14.98
C LYS A 169 -10.00 19.25 -15.86
N THR A 170 -9.62 18.11 -15.30
CA THR A 170 -9.46 16.86 -16.06
C THR A 170 -10.66 15.93 -15.94
N LYS A 171 -11.64 16.25 -15.11
CA LYS A 171 -12.82 15.42 -14.86
C LYS A 171 -13.52 14.92 -16.12
N PRO A 172 -13.79 15.73 -17.18
CA PRO A 172 -14.41 15.23 -18.40
C PRO A 172 -13.58 14.14 -19.10
N LEU A 173 -12.23 14.25 -19.04
CA LEU A 173 -11.33 13.24 -19.57
C LEU A 173 -11.36 11.95 -18.73
N LEU A 174 -11.39 12.08 -17.41
CA LEU A 174 -11.51 10.92 -16.49
C LEU A 174 -12.83 10.19 -16.70
N ASP A 175 -13.94 10.92 -16.90
CA ASP A 175 -15.26 10.35 -17.21
C ASP A 175 -15.20 9.58 -18.54
N LEU A 176 -14.61 10.16 -19.58
CA LEU A 176 -14.42 9.52 -20.88
C LEU A 176 -13.58 8.24 -20.79
N LYS A 177 -12.58 8.21 -19.92
CA LYS A 177 -11.69 7.06 -19.70
C LYS A 177 -12.26 6.01 -18.74
N GLY A 178 -13.41 6.25 -18.15
CA GLY A 178 -14.03 5.36 -17.15
C GLY A 178 -13.23 5.24 -15.87
N SER A 179 -12.53 6.33 -15.49
CA SER A 179 -11.69 6.34 -14.30
C SER A 179 -12.53 6.19 -13.02
N PRO A 180 -12.09 5.41 -12.01
CA PRO A 180 -12.82 5.22 -10.76
C PRO A 180 -12.86 6.51 -9.94
N GLN A 181 -14.05 7.01 -9.64
CA GLN A 181 -14.26 8.28 -8.92
C GLN A 181 -15.05 8.09 -7.63
N ARG A 182 -14.90 6.95 -6.97
CA ARG A 182 -15.54 6.59 -5.69
C ARG A 182 -14.58 5.76 -4.83
N VAL A 183 -14.89 5.66 -3.52
CA VAL A 183 -14.07 4.89 -2.56
C VAL A 183 -14.00 3.40 -2.92
N GLY A 184 -15.06 2.83 -3.50
CA GLY A 184 -15.09 1.44 -3.95
C GLY A 184 -15.21 0.41 -2.83
N ILE A 185 -15.75 0.78 -1.67
CA ILE A 185 -15.97 -0.15 -0.54
C ILE A 185 -17.44 -0.52 -0.41
N PHE A 186 -18.35 0.46 -0.58
CA PHE A 186 -19.79 0.32 -0.31
C PHE A 186 -20.65 0.34 -1.57
N GLU A 187 -20.06 0.09 -2.74
CA GLU A 187 -20.77 0.18 -4.01
C GLU A 187 -21.61 -1.08 -4.32
N SER A 188 -21.20 -2.21 -3.77
CA SER A 188 -21.92 -3.49 -3.89
C SER A 188 -21.73 -4.36 -2.65
N LYS A 189 -22.61 -5.36 -2.45
CA LYS A 189 -22.43 -6.39 -1.40
C LYS A 189 -21.07 -7.11 -1.54
N GLN A 190 -20.61 -7.30 -2.76
CA GLN A 190 -19.33 -7.93 -3.04
C GLN A 190 -18.14 -7.05 -2.61
N ASP A 191 -18.24 -5.73 -2.75
CA ASP A 191 -17.19 -4.81 -2.32
C ASP A 191 -17.07 -4.77 -0.80
N ILE A 192 -18.19 -4.79 -0.10
CA ILE A 192 -18.24 -4.89 1.37
C ILE A 192 -17.60 -6.23 1.82
N PHE A 193 -18.00 -7.34 1.21
CA PHE A 193 -17.41 -8.65 1.52
C PHE A 193 -15.91 -8.69 1.27
N ASN A 194 -15.45 -8.15 0.13
CA ASN A 194 -14.03 -8.06 -0.20
C ASN A 194 -13.27 -7.16 0.79
N PHE A 195 -13.89 -6.09 1.28
CA PHE A 195 -13.28 -5.22 2.30
C PHE A 195 -13.15 -5.94 3.65
N ILE A 196 -14.19 -6.64 4.08
CA ILE A 196 -14.15 -7.47 5.30
C ILE A 196 -13.09 -8.56 5.18
N TYR A 197 -12.99 -9.20 4.00
CA TYR A 197 -11.93 -10.18 3.74
C TYR A 197 -10.54 -9.54 3.86
N ASP A 198 -10.33 -8.36 3.27
CA ASP A 198 -9.05 -7.64 3.34
C ASP A 198 -8.75 -7.16 4.77
N LEU A 199 -9.78 -6.85 5.58
CA LEU A 199 -9.61 -6.44 6.97
C LEU A 199 -9.05 -7.58 7.84
N PHE A 200 -9.51 -8.80 7.65
CA PHE A 200 -9.17 -9.93 8.53
C PHE A 200 -8.15 -10.92 7.93
N ILE A 201 -8.10 -11.06 6.60
CA ILE A 201 -7.27 -12.06 5.93
C ILE A 201 -6.31 -11.39 4.93
N GLY A 202 -6.82 -10.61 4.00
CA GLY A 202 -6.11 -9.73 3.06
C GLY A 202 -5.05 -10.40 2.16
N ILE A 203 -5.04 -11.75 2.06
CA ILE A 203 -4.06 -12.46 1.24
C ILE A 203 -4.62 -12.66 -0.16
N ARG A 204 -4.03 -11.96 -1.15
CA ARG A 204 -4.36 -12.10 -2.56
C ARG A 204 -3.28 -12.90 -3.26
N SER A 205 -3.60 -14.12 -3.67
CA SER A 205 -2.63 -14.97 -4.36
C SER A 205 -2.77 -14.86 -5.89
N HIS A 206 -1.62 -14.81 -6.57
CA HIS A 206 -1.59 -14.72 -8.03
C HIS A 206 -1.84 -16.07 -8.71
N SER A 207 -2.24 -16.02 -9.98
CA SER A 207 -2.71 -17.12 -10.84
C SER A 207 -1.94 -18.46 -10.74
N LYS A 208 -0.61 -18.47 -10.57
CA LYS A 208 0.15 -19.72 -10.40
C LYS A 208 -0.14 -20.47 -9.08
N ARG A 209 -0.50 -19.76 -8.01
CA ARG A 209 -0.92 -20.38 -6.74
C ARG A 209 -2.36 -20.91 -6.80
N ARG A 210 -3.20 -20.38 -7.72
CA ARG A 210 -4.58 -20.83 -7.89
C ARG A 210 -4.69 -22.34 -8.16
N GLY A 211 -3.83 -22.87 -9.03
CA GLY A 211 -3.77 -24.32 -9.30
C GLY A 211 -3.36 -25.13 -8.08
N LYS A 212 -2.39 -24.64 -7.30
CA LYS A 212 -1.92 -25.31 -6.07
C LYS A 212 -2.97 -25.26 -4.96
N ILE A 213 -3.64 -24.12 -4.79
CA ILE A 213 -4.71 -23.94 -3.81
C ILE A 213 -5.93 -24.80 -4.19
N ARG A 214 -6.32 -24.84 -5.48
CA ARG A 214 -7.39 -25.75 -5.94
C ARG A 214 -7.06 -27.21 -5.69
N LYS A 215 -5.81 -27.63 -5.89
CA LYS A 215 -5.37 -29.01 -5.53
C LYS A 215 -5.53 -29.27 -4.04
N ILE A 216 -5.14 -28.33 -3.18
CA ILE A 216 -5.29 -28.46 -1.72
C ILE A 216 -6.77 -28.51 -1.32
N ILE A 217 -7.61 -27.61 -1.88
CA ILE A 217 -9.05 -27.60 -1.61
C ILE A 217 -9.71 -28.93 -2.06
N ASN A 218 -9.22 -29.53 -3.13
CA ASN A 218 -9.72 -30.81 -3.62
C ASN A 218 -9.40 -32.00 -2.70
N LEU A 219 -8.48 -31.86 -1.77
CA LEU A 219 -8.17 -32.88 -0.75
C LEU A 219 -9.16 -32.88 0.43
N TYR A 220 -10.00 -31.84 0.59
CA TYR A 220 -10.97 -31.78 1.67
C TYR A 220 -12.15 -32.69 1.39
N PRO A 221 -12.54 -33.60 2.35
CA PRO A 221 -13.58 -34.61 2.14
C PRO A 221 -15.00 -34.02 2.09
N SER A 222 -15.23 -32.87 2.74
CA SER A 222 -16.56 -32.25 2.80
C SER A 222 -16.89 -31.41 1.58
N TYR A 223 -17.94 -31.78 0.84
CA TYR A 223 -18.44 -31.03 -0.32
C TYR A 223 -18.85 -29.58 0.03
N LYS A 224 -19.47 -29.36 1.20
CA LYS A 224 -19.87 -28.00 1.63
C LYS A 224 -18.66 -27.09 1.85
N ILE A 225 -17.63 -27.57 2.55
CA ILE A 225 -16.38 -26.85 2.80
C ILE A 225 -15.65 -26.60 1.47
N LYS A 226 -15.57 -27.61 0.61
CA LYS A 226 -14.94 -27.50 -0.70
C LYS A 226 -15.63 -26.45 -1.57
N LYS A 227 -16.97 -26.45 -1.63
CA LYS A 227 -17.76 -25.47 -2.37
C LYS A 227 -17.57 -24.03 -1.82
N PHE A 228 -17.53 -23.89 -0.50
CA PHE A 228 -17.27 -22.61 0.17
C PHE A 228 -15.87 -22.09 -0.13
N LEU A 229 -14.82 -22.90 0.05
CA LEU A 229 -13.43 -22.54 -0.22
C LEU A 229 -13.19 -22.24 -1.71
N LEU A 230 -13.79 -23.01 -2.63
CA LEU A 230 -13.72 -22.73 -4.06
C LEU A 230 -14.43 -21.43 -4.44
N LYS A 231 -15.53 -21.09 -3.77
CA LYS A 231 -16.22 -19.81 -3.96
C LYS A 231 -15.30 -18.65 -3.54
N ILE A 232 -14.65 -18.74 -2.37
CA ILE A 232 -13.66 -17.75 -1.90
C ILE A 232 -12.51 -17.62 -2.89
N VAL A 233 -11.89 -18.74 -3.29
CA VAL A 233 -10.78 -18.75 -4.24
C VAL A 233 -11.18 -18.15 -5.58
N ASN A 234 -12.34 -18.51 -6.11
CA ASN A 234 -12.82 -17.93 -7.38
C ASN A 234 -13.08 -16.42 -7.24
N GLN A 235 -13.66 -15.97 -6.13
CA GLN A 235 -13.95 -14.53 -5.89
C GLN A 235 -12.68 -13.70 -5.69
N THR A 236 -11.65 -14.27 -5.06
CA THR A 236 -10.35 -13.60 -4.89
C THR A 236 -9.50 -13.58 -6.16
N PHE A 237 -9.80 -14.47 -7.12
CA PHE A 237 -9.01 -14.63 -8.35
C PHE A 237 -9.75 -14.27 -9.65
N ILE A 238 -11.08 -14.00 -9.63
CA ILE A 238 -11.83 -13.55 -10.80
C ILE A 238 -11.61 -12.06 -11.00
N GLY A 239 -10.71 -11.71 -11.88
CA GLY A 239 -10.45 -10.35 -12.31
C GLY A 239 -9.15 -10.17 -13.05
N GLY A 240 -8.77 -11.14 -13.84
CA GLY A 240 -7.61 -11.08 -14.74
C GLY A 240 -7.92 -11.81 -16.03
N SER A 241 -8.71 -11.19 -16.85
CA SER A 241 -8.74 -11.32 -18.32
C SER A 241 -8.70 -9.92 -18.89
#